data_fed428088357d46c10f167b75aed71c4
#
_entry.id   fed428088357d46c10f167b75aed71c4
#
_cell.length_a   1.000
_cell.length_b   1.000
_cell.length_c   1.000
_cell.angle_alpha   90.00
_cell.angle_beta   90.00
_cell.angle_gamma   90.00
#
_symmetry.space_group_name_H-M   'P 1'
#
loop_
_entity.id
_entity.type
_entity.pdbx_description
1 polymer ?
#
loop_
_entity_poly.entity_id
_entity_poly.type
_entity_poly.pdbx_seq_one_letter_code
_entity_poly.pdbx_strand_id
1 'polypeptide(L)'
;LVLVLGSALANAKVVRGIVSSIASLAKGPKQGILIVTFFSLIACWINWGFGLVVGAILAKEIARQVEGVDYRLLIASAYSGFVVWHAGFSGSIPLALATPGKEALMKATGGAVTEAIPTSTTIFAPYNLIIILVILICLPFINAKMHPDKDEVITVDPGLLEEEVYPYVK
;
A
#
# COMPACT_ATOMS: atom_id res chain seq x y z
N LEU A 1 -6.83 -12.94 -9.65
CA LEU A 1 -6.09 -13.87 -8.79
C LEU A 1 -5.29 -13.14 -7.72
N VAL A 2 -4.44 -12.13 -8.09
CA VAL A 2 -3.58 -11.38 -7.14
C VAL A 2 -4.38 -10.70 -6.02
N LEU A 3 -5.51 -10.05 -6.34
CA LEU A 3 -6.38 -9.42 -5.33
C LEU A 3 -7.01 -10.45 -4.39
N VAL A 4 -7.44 -11.60 -4.92
CA VAL A 4 -8.05 -12.67 -4.11
C VAL A 4 -7.03 -13.27 -3.14
N LEU A 5 -5.84 -13.61 -3.64
CA LEU A 5 -4.76 -14.13 -2.81
C LEU A 5 -4.23 -13.07 -1.83
N GLY A 6 -4.12 -11.82 -2.27
CA GLY A 6 -3.74 -10.69 -1.42
C GLY A 6 -4.76 -10.49 -0.29
N SER A 7 -6.06 -10.58 -0.59
CA SER A 7 -7.13 -10.49 0.41
C SER A 7 -7.08 -11.66 1.40
N ALA A 8 -6.92 -12.89 0.92
CA ALA A 8 -6.82 -14.07 1.79
C ALA A 8 -5.63 -13.96 2.75
N LEU A 9 -4.47 -13.52 2.24
CA LEU A 9 -3.27 -13.34 3.04
C LEU A 9 -3.43 -12.20 4.06
N ALA A 10 -4.00 -11.06 3.63
CA ALA A 10 -4.22 -9.90 4.51
C ALA A 10 -5.22 -10.21 5.64
N ASN A 11 -6.15 -11.13 5.41
CA ASN A 11 -7.13 -11.59 6.41
C ASN A 11 -6.60 -12.73 7.30
N ALA A 12 -5.39 -13.22 7.10
CA ALA A 12 -4.80 -14.22 7.98
C ALA A 12 -4.60 -13.65 9.40
N LYS A 13 -4.84 -14.46 10.44
CA LYS A 13 -4.75 -14.04 11.85
C LYS A 13 -3.42 -13.35 12.19
N VAL A 14 -2.32 -13.85 11.64
CA VAL A 14 -0.98 -13.28 11.84
C VAL A 14 -0.89 -11.87 11.27
N VAL A 15 -1.37 -11.66 10.04
CA VAL A 15 -1.33 -10.33 9.39
C VAL A 15 -2.23 -9.35 10.13
N ARG A 16 -3.43 -9.76 10.52
CA ARG A 16 -4.33 -8.93 11.34
C ARG A 16 -3.70 -8.54 12.68
N GLY A 17 -3.03 -9.47 13.35
CA GLY A 17 -2.30 -9.18 14.58
C GLY A 17 -1.20 -8.13 14.40
N ILE A 18 -0.45 -8.23 13.29
CA ILE A 18 0.57 -7.25 12.91
C ILE A 18 -0.07 -5.89 12.62
N VAL A 19 -1.15 -5.87 11.82
CA VAL A 19 -1.87 -4.63 11.47
C VAL A 19 -2.42 -3.93 12.71
N SER A 20 -3.05 -4.67 13.63
CA SER A 20 -3.56 -4.12 14.90
C SER A 20 -2.43 -3.57 15.78
N SER A 21 -1.30 -4.27 15.85
CA SER A 21 -0.11 -3.78 16.56
C SER A 21 0.47 -2.51 15.95
N ILE A 22 0.48 -2.40 14.62
CA ILE A 22 0.92 -1.19 13.93
C ILE A 22 -0.06 -0.04 14.18
N ALA A 23 -1.38 -0.30 14.12
CA ALA A 23 -2.40 0.71 14.39
C ALA A 23 -2.29 1.28 15.81
N SER A 24 -1.97 0.45 16.80
CA SER A 24 -1.79 0.88 18.18
C SER A 24 -0.61 1.83 18.43
N LEU A 25 0.29 1.97 17.46
CA LEU A 25 1.36 2.99 17.50
C LEU A 25 0.83 4.40 17.26
N ALA A 26 -0.35 4.54 16.66
CA ALA A 26 -0.96 5.82 16.37
C ALA A 26 -1.58 6.43 17.64
N LYS A 27 -0.98 7.49 18.15
CA LYS A 27 -1.44 8.21 19.36
C LYS A 27 -2.26 9.46 19.04
N GLY A 28 -2.53 9.73 17.77
CA GLY A 28 -3.28 10.88 17.33
C GLY A 28 -3.48 10.93 15.82
N PRO A 29 -4.39 11.80 15.32
CA PRO A 29 -4.84 11.81 13.94
C PRO A 29 -3.72 11.90 12.89
N LYS A 30 -2.83 12.89 13.01
CA LYS A 30 -1.72 13.09 12.07
C LYS A 30 -0.76 11.90 12.07
N GLN A 31 -0.53 11.28 13.24
CA GLN A 31 0.30 10.10 13.35
C GLN A 31 -0.36 8.88 12.72
N GLY A 32 -1.70 8.74 12.82
CA GLY A 32 -2.46 7.72 12.11
C GLY A 32 -2.30 7.82 10.59
N ILE A 33 -2.42 9.03 10.03
CA ILE A 33 -2.19 9.30 8.61
C ILE A 33 -0.75 8.93 8.19
N LEU A 34 0.24 9.32 8.98
CA LEU A 34 1.65 9.01 8.72
C LEU A 34 1.88 7.49 8.68
N ILE A 35 1.38 6.78 9.70
CA ILE A 35 1.54 5.33 9.83
C ILE A 35 0.86 4.59 8.68
N VAL A 36 -0.40 4.93 8.35
CA VAL A 36 -1.11 4.25 7.26
C VAL A 36 -0.40 4.46 5.92
N THR A 37 0.06 5.68 5.64
CA THR A 37 0.79 5.99 4.40
C THR A 37 2.08 5.18 4.32
N PHE A 38 2.89 5.21 5.37
CA PHE A 38 4.20 4.54 5.41
C PHE A 38 4.09 3.03 5.21
N PHE A 39 3.21 2.37 5.97
CA PHE A 39 3.05 0.92 5.86
C PHE A 39 2.36 0.49 4.57
N SER A 40 1.44 1.29 4.03
CA SER A 40 0.84 1.03 2.72
C SER A 40 1.85 1.13 1.58
N LEU A 41 2.78 2.10 1.63
CA LEU A 41 3.90 2.20 0.69
C LEU A 41 4.76 0.93 0.70
N ILE A 42 5.20 0.48 1.88
CA ILE A 42 6.02 -0.73 2.01
C ILE A 42 5.26 -1.95 1.49
N ALA A 43 4.00 -2.12 1.89
CA ALA A 43 3.19 -3.26 1.47
C ALA A 43 2.94 -3.27 -0.05
N CYS A 44 2.65 -2.11 -0.67
CA CYS A 44 2.48 -1.97 -2.11
C CYS A 44 3.79 -2.17 -2.89
N TRP A 45 4.92 -1.79 -2.33
CA TRP A 45 6.23 -2.03 -2.92
C TRP A 45 6.57 -3.53 -2.99
N ILE A 46 6.20 -4.29 -1.96
CA ILE A 46 6.34 -5.76 -1.96
C ILE A 46 5.35 -6.40 -2.93
N ASN A 47 4.05 -6.10 -2.77
CA ASN A 47 3.00 -6.57 -3.67
C ASN A 47 1.82 -5.60 -3.67
N TRP A 48 1.49 -5.05 -4.82
CA TRP A 48 0.46 -4.03 -4.95
C TRP A 48 -0.93 -4.50 -4.49
N GLY A 49 -1.33 -5.74 -4.83
CA GLY A 49 -2.65 -6.27 -4.45
C GLY A 49 -2.76 -6.53 -2.95
N PHE A 50 -1.72 -7.08 -2.35
CA PHE A 50 -1.59 -7.24 -0.90
C PHE A 50 -1.59 -5.87 -0.20
N GLY A 51 -0.80 -4.93 -0.72
CA GLY A 51 -0.66 -3.60 -0.13
C GLY A 51 -1.97 -2.80 -0.09
N LEU A 52 -2.79 -2.87 -1.14
CA LEU A 52 -4.10 -2.21 -1.16
C LEU A 52 -5.02 -2.77 -0.06
N VAL A 53 -5.05 -4.09 0.13
CA VAL A 53 -5.90 -4.71 1.14
C VAL A 53 -5.38 -4.43 2.55
N VAL A 54 -4.07 -4.57 2.78
CA VAL A 54 -3.45 -4.24 4.07
C VAL A 54 -3.64 -2.78 4.43
N GLY A 55 -3.47 -1.87 3.46
CA GLY A 55 -3.71 -0.44 3.66
C GLY A 55 -5.15 -0.14 4.08
N ALA A 56 -6.12 -0.79 3.44
CA ALA A 56 -7.54 -0.63 3.79
C ALA A 56 -7.85 -1.17 5.21
N ILE A 57 -7.31 -2.35 5.57
CA ILE A 57 -7.50 -2.92 6.91
C ILE A 57 -6.82 -2.03 7.97
N LEU A 58 -5.61 -1.55 7.70
CA LEU A 58 -4.88 -0.66 8.61
C LEU A 58 -5.61 0.67 8.80
N ALA A 59 -6.16 1.25 7.73
CA ALA A 59 -6.97 2.46 7.83
C ALA A 59 -8.22 2.25 8.69
N LYS A 60 -8.93 1.14 8.50
CA LYS A 60 -10.07 0.76 9.35
C LYS A 60 -9.67 0.63 10.83
N GLU A 61 -8.57 -0.04 11.09
CA GLU A 61 -8.09 -0.29 12.44
C GLU A 61 -7.64 1.01 13.15
N ILE A 62 -6.96 1.91 12.42
CA ILE A 62 -6.60 3.23 12.95
C ILE A 62 -7.86 4.06 13.21
N ALA A 63 -8.86 4.03 12.31
CA ALA A 63 -10.11 4.75 12.52
C ALA A 63 -10.89 4.29 13.77
N ARG A 64 -10.75 3.03 14.16
CA ARG A 64 -11.33 2.48 15.40
C ARG A 64 -10.60 2.94 16.65
N GLN A 65 -9.28 3.09 16.58
CA GLN A 65 -8.42 3.32 17.75
C GLN A 65 -8.11 4.79 17.98
N VAL A 66 -8.20 5.64 16.95
CA VAL A 66 -7.77 7.03 16.99
C VAL A 66 -8.95 7.97 16.80
N GLU A 67 -9.33 8.64 17.87
CA GLU A 67 -10.38 9.66 17.82
C GLU A 67 -9.96 10.89 17.01
N GLY A 68 -10.89 11.47 16.26
CA GLY A 68 -10.67 12.71 15.51
C GLY A 68 -9.79 12.57 14.27
N VAL A 69 -9.55 11.36 13.79
CA VAL A 69 -8.88 11.18 12.49
C VAL A 69 -9.87 11.38 11.35
N ASP A 70 -9.51 12.18 10.34
CA ASP A 70 -10.34 12.33 9.14
C ASP A 70 -10.30 11.04 8.32
N TYR A 71 -11.47 10.38 8.23
CA TYR A 71 -11.56 9.06 7.59
C TYR A 71 -11.34 9.11 6.09
N ARG A 72 -11.73 10.20 5.42
CA ARG A 72 -11.54 10.39 3.97
C ARG A 72 -10.04 10.46 3.66
N LEU A 73 -9.31 11.28 4.43
CA LEU A 73 -7.87 11.41 4.28
C LEU A 73 -7.15 10.11 4.66
N LEU A 74 -7.64 9.39 5.67
CA LEU A 74 -7.06 8.12 6.09
C LEU A 74 -7.12 7.07 4.96
N ILE A 75 -8.28 6.95 4.30
CA ILE A 75 -8.45 6.05 3.14
C ILE A 75 -7.62 6.52 1.93
N ALA A 76 -7.61 7.82 1.62
CA ALA A 76 -6.80 8.37 0.54
C ALA A 76 -5.31 8.13 0.79
N SER A 77 -4.86 8.27 2.03
CA SER A 77 -3.48 8.02 2.46
C SER A 77 -3.10 6.54 2.35
N ALA A 78 -3.99 5.63 2.72
CA ALA A 78 -3.81 4.20 2.50
C ALA A 78 -3.65 3.87 1.01
N TYR A 79 -4.50 4.45 0.16
CA TYR A 79 -4.45 4.24 -1.28
C TYR A 79 -3.21 4.88 -1.92
N SER A 80 -2.71 6.00 -1.39
CA SER A 80 -1.52 6.67 -1.92
C SER A 80 -0.26 5.80 -1.89
N GLY A 81 -0.22 4.76 -1.05
CA GLY A 81 0.82 3.75 -1.05
C GLY A 81 0.99 3.03 -2.39
N PHE A 82 -0.05 3.01 -3.21
CA PHE A 82 -0.03 2.40 -4.54
C PHE A 82 0.92 3.09 -5.53
N VAL A 83 1.36 4.31 -5.27
CA VAL A 83 2.24 5.09 -6.17
C VAL A 83 3.56 4.37 -6.49
N VAL A 84 4.06 3.52 -5.60
CA VAL A 84 5.33 2.79 -5.77
C VAL A 84 5.21 1.40 -6.41
N TRP A 85 4.02 0.97 -6.84
CA TRP A 85 3.79 -0.41 -7.29
C TRP A 85 4.64 -0.83 -8.50
N HIS A 86 4.83 0.07 -9.48
CA HIS A 86 5.66 -0.21 -10.66
C HIS A 86 7.16 -0.26 -10.36
N ALA A 87 7.56 0.41 -9.30
CA ALA A 87 8.94 0.42 -8.81
C ALA A 87 9.25 -0.76 -7.87
N GLY A 88 8.22 -1.56 -7.52
CA GLY A 88 8.29 -2.66 -6.56
C GLY A 88 8.40 -4.05 -7.19
N PHE A 89 8.42 -5.06 -6.34
CA PHE A 89 8.65 -6.47 -6.70
C PHE A 89 7.53 -7.09 -7.54
N SER A 90 6.34 -6.52 -7.53
CA SER A 90 5.20 -6.94 -8.34
C SER A 90 4.88 -6.00 -9.50
N GLY A 91 5.81 -5.13 -9.85
CA GLY A 91 5.68 -4.20 -10.97
C GLY A 91 5.56 -4.93 -12.31
N SER A 92 4.45 -4.73 -13.02
CA SER A 92 4.17 -5.48 -14.26
C SER A 92 5.19 -5.19 -15.36
N ILE A 93 5.61 -3.94 -15.51
CA ILE A 93 6.55 -3.53 -16.56
C ILE A 93 7.95 -4.09 -16.29
N PRO A 94 8.59 -3.87 -15.12
CA PRO A 94 9.91 -4.44 -14.85
C PRO A 94 9.96 -5.96 -14.95
N LEU A 95 8.90 -6.65 -14.49
CA LEU A 95 8.82 -8.10 -14.57
C LEU A 95 8.64 -8.59 -16.00
N ALA A 96 7.86 -7.90 -16.82
CA ALA A 96 7.71 -8.21 -18.25
C ALA A 96 9.05 -8.04 -19.00
N LEU A 97 9.81 -6.98 -18.68
CA LEU A 97 11.13 -6.75 -19.26
C LEU A 97 12.15 -7.79 -18.83
N ALA A 98 12.06 -8.32 -17.62
CA ALA A 98 12.96 -9.35 -17.10
C ALA A 98 12.59 -10.77 -17.53
N THR A 99 11.38 -10.96 -18.13
CA THR A 99 10.93 -12.29 -18.55
C THR A 99 11.51 -12.64 -19.92
N PRO A 100 12.19 -13.81 -20.06
CA PRO A 100 12.70 -14.27 -21.34
C PRO A 100 11.53 -14.56 -22.31
N GLY A 101 11.56 -13.96 -23.47
CA GLY A 101 10.54 -14.19 -24.49
C GLY A 101 10.59 -13.07 -25.53
N LYS A 102 11.37 -13.29 -26.60
CA LYS A 102 11.68 -12.26 -27.60
C LYS A 102 10.42 -11.64 -28.24
N GLU A 103 9.41 -12.42 -28.56
CA GLU A 103 8.26 -11.94 -29.32
C GLU A 103 7.42 -10.93 -28.52
N ALA A 104 7.07 -11.22 -27.26
CA ALA A 104 6.28 -10.32 -26.43
C ALA A 104 7.03 -9.01 -26.14
N LEU A 105 8.32 -9.10 -25.83
CA LEU A 105 9.17 -7.96 -25.55
C LEU A 105 9.41 -7.10 -26.80
N MET A 106 9.73 -7.71 -27.93
CA MET A 106 9.89 -7.01 -29.21
C MET A 106 8.61 -6.33 -29.65
N LYS A 107 7.46 -6.99 -29.50
CA LYS A 107 6.15 -6.41 -29.82
C LYS A 107 5.81 -5.22 -28.93
N ALA A 108 6.06 -5.34 -27.62
CA ALA A 108 5.78 -4.27 -26.66
C ALA A 108 6.68 -3.04 -26.83
N THR A 109 7.92 -3.23 -27.31
CA THR A 109 8.93 -2.16 -27.45
C THR A 109 9.15 -1.73 -28.91
N GLY A 110 8.34 -2.25 -29.85
CA GLY A 110 8.53 -1.95 -31.26
C GLY A 110 9.90 -2.41 -31.83
N GLY A 111 10.48 -3.46 -31.23
CA GLY A 111 11.79 -3.98 -31.61
C GLY A 111 13.00 -3.30 -30.95
N ALA A 112 12.76 -2.30 -30.11
CA ALA A 112 13.86 -1.58 -29.43
C ALA A 112 14.60 -2.43 -28.38
N VAL A 113 13.92 -3.40 -27.78
CA VAL A 113 14.50 -4.30 -26.78
C VAL A 113 14.40 -5.73 -27.28
N THR A 114 15.56 -6.34 -27.54
CA THR A 114 15.69 -7.69 -28.12
C THR A 114 16.09 -8.75 -27.10
N GLU A 115 16.56 -8.33 -25.92
CA GLU A 115 16.99 -9.22 -24.83
C GLU A 115 16.32 -8.85 -23.52
N ALA A 116 16.20 -9.84 -22.60
CA ALA A 116 15.64 -9.59 -21.29
C ALA A 116 16.49 -8.59 -20.49
N ILE A 117 15.83 -7.59 -19.89
CA ILE A 117 16.46 -6.59 -19.03
C ILE A 117 16.43 -7.09 -17.59
N PRO A 118 17.56 -7.31 -16.92
CA PRO A 118 17.59 -7.85 -15.58
C PRO A 118 16.99 -6.87 -14.56
N THR A 119 16.38 -7.39 -13.51
CA THR A 119 15.78 -6.60 -12.42
C THR A 119 16.79 -5.71 -11.69
N SER A 120 18.08 -6.04 -11.74
CA SER A 120 19.16 -5.20 -11.21
C SER A 120 19.28 -3.83 -11.87
N THR A 121 18.85 -3.71 -13.12
CA THR A 121 18.86 -2.44 -13.87
C THR A 121 17.51 -1.73 -13.88
N THR A 122 16.49 -2.32 -13.26
CA THR A 122 15.14 -1.76 -13.14
C THR A 122 14.74 -1.62 -11.68
N ILE A 123 14.17 -2.64 -11.06
CA ILE A 123 13.66 -2.62 -9.67
C ILE A 123 14.78 -2.28 -8.68
N PHE A 124 15.94 -2.90 -8.83
CA PHE A 124 17.09 -2.72 -7.94
C PHE A 124 18.11 -1.69 -8.44
N ALA A 125 17.78 -0.93 -9.48
CA ALA A 125 18.64 0.15 -9.93
C ALA A 125 18.76 1.23 -8.85
N PRO A 126 19.96 1.81 -8.61
CA PRO A 126 20.16 2.81 -7.57
C PRO A 126 19.22 4.01 -7.66
N TYR A 127 18.95 4.50 -8.87
CA TYR A 127 18.02 5.62 -9.08
C TYR A 127 16.60 5.26 -8.65
N ASN A 128 16.13 4.04 -8.92
CA ASN A 128 14.79 3.58 -8.53
C ASN A 128 14.69 3.49 -7.01
N LEU A 129 15.70 2.92 -6.35
CA LEU A 129 15.73 2.81 -4.89
C LEU A 129 15.77 4.18 -4.21
N ILE A 130 16.49 5.15 -4.77
CA ILE A 130 16.53 6.52 -4.27
C ILE A 130 15.15 7.18 -4.39
N ILE A 131 14.48 7.03 -5.54
CA ILE A 131 13.13 7.57 -5.75
C ILE A 131 12.16 6.98 -4.73
N ILE A 132 12.18 5.66 -4.54
CA ILE A 132 11.33 4.99 -3.55
C ILE A 132 11.61 5.51 -2.15
N LEU A 133 12.88 5.64 -1.77
CA LEU A 133 13.27 6.16 -0.46
C LEU A 133 12.77 7.59 -0.23
N VAL A 134 12.89 8.46 -1.23
CA VAL A 134 12.36 9.82 -1.16
C VAL A 134 10.85 9.83 -0.98
N ILE A 135 10.12 9.01 -1.76
CA ILE A 135 8.67 8.90 -1.63
C ILE A 135 8.29 8.35 -0.24
N LEU A 136 8.99 7.31 0.24
CA LEU A 136 8.75 6.67 1.53
C LEU A 136 8.92 7.63 2.71
N ILE A 137 9.83 8.61 2.58
CA ILE A 137 10.04 9.64 3.59
C ILE A 137 9.04 10.79 3.41
N CYS A 138 8.95 11.35 2.21
CA CYS A 138 8.21 12.60 1.99
C CYS A 138 6.68 12.42 2.03
N LEU A 139 6.15 11.38 1.38
CA LEU A 139 4.71 11.23 1.22
C LEU A 139 3.95 11.07 2.54
N PRO A 140 4.41 10.28 3.54
CA PRO A 140 3.74 10.22 4.84
C PRO A 140 3.62 11.58 5.54
N PHE A 141 4.68 12.39 5.48
CA PHE A 141 4.65 13.73 6.08
C PHE A 141 3.75 14.69 5.31
N ILE A 142 3.72 14.61 3.98
CA ILE A 142 2.82 15.42 3.15
C ILE A 142 1.36 15.08 3.49
N ASN A 143 0.99 13.79 3.47
CA ASN A 143 -0.35 13.36 3.81
C ASN A 143 -0.74 13.75 5.24
N ALA A 144 0.15 13.58 6.21
CA ALA A 144 -0.12 13.97 7.61
C ALA A 144 -0.35 15.49 7.77
N LYS A 145 0.31 16.32 6.96
CA LYS A 145 0.09 17.77 6.95
C LYS A 145 -1.24 18.19 6.32
N MET A 146 -1.83 17.34 5.49
CA MET A 146 -3.13 17.59 4.87
C MET A 146 -4.31 17.32 5.81
N HIS A 147 -4.06 16.83 7.05
CA HIS A 147 -5.12 16.60 8.01
C HIS A 147 -5.85 17.92 8.32
N PRO A 148 -7.19 17.97 8.11
CA PRO A 148 -7.98 19.18 8.29
C PRO A 148 -8.02 19.63 9.74
N ASP A 149 -8.48 20.87 9.97
CA ASP A 149 -8.74 21.40 11.30
C ASP A 149 -9.94 20.69 11.93
N LYS A 150 -10.04 20.75 13.26
CA LYS A 150 -11.01 19.96 14.04
C LYS A 150 -12.45 20.11 13.58
N ASP A 151 -12.82 21.28 13.09
CA ASP A 151 -14.19 21.62 12.67
C ASP A 151 -14.56 21.04 11.30
N GLU A 152 -13.55 20.61 10.52
CA GLU A 152 -13.71 20.05 9.17
C GLU A 152 -13.51 18.54 9.10
N VAL A 153 -13.13 17.91 10.22
CA VAL A 153 -12.87 16.47 10.29
C VAL A 153 -14.16 15.67 10.09
N ILE A 154 -14.13 14.73 9.17
CA ILE A 154 -15.19 13.73 9.03
C ILE A 154 -14.71 12.41 9.58
N THR A 155 -15.27 12.02 10.72
CA THR A 155 -15.06 10.71 11.33
C THR A 155 -16.06 9.69 10.79
N VAL A 156 -15.75 8.41 10.94
CA VAL A 156 -16.68 7.31 10.67
C VAL A 156 -17.20 6.75 11.99
N ASP A 157 -18.46 6.34 12.01
CA ASP A 157 -19.02 5.59 13.14
C ASP A 157 -18.26 4.26 13.30
N PRO A 158 -17.63 3.99 14.45
CA PRO A 158 -16.94 2.73 14.70
C PRO A 158 -17.80 1.49 14.48
N GLY A 159 -19.10 1.58 14.72
CA GLY A 159 -20.06 0.48 14.48
C GLY A 159 -20.16 0.09 13.01
N LEU A 160 -19.98 1.03 12.08
CA LEU A 160 -19.94 0.74 10.63
C LEU A 160 -18.63 0.06 10.18
N LEU A 161 -17.61 0.07 11.03
CA LEU A 161 -16.33 -0.58 10.78
C LEU A 161 -16.25 -1.99 11.38
N GLU A 162 -17.30 -2.44 12.08
CA GLU A 162 -17.37 -3.80 12.58
C GLU A 162 -17.31 -4.80 11.43
N GLU A 163 -16.52 -5.84 11.62
CA GLU A 163 -16.38 -6.89 10.62
C GLU A 163 -17.66 -7.73 10.62
N GLU A 164 -18.23 -7.95 9.43
CA GLU A 164 -19.16 -9.06 9.24
C GLU A 164 -18.41 -10.35 9.56
N VAL A 165 -18.74 -10.95 10.69
CA VAL A 165 -18.25 -12.27 11.06
C VAL A 165 -18.94 -13.25 10.12
N TYR A 166 -18.29 -13.59 9.01
CA TYR A 166 -18.77 -14.65 8.14
C TYR A 166 -18.67 -15.98 8.89
N PRO A 167 -19.81 -16.64 9.21
CA PRO A 167 -19.83 -17.85 10.06
C PRO A 167 -19.27 -19.11 9.37
N TYR A 168 -18.65 -19.00 8.21
CA TYR A 168 -18.25 -20.12 7.37
C TYR A 168 -16.76 -20.49 7.39
N VAL A 169 -16.01 -20.07 8.39
CA VAL A 169 -14.64 -20.59 8.60
C VAL A 169 -14.61 -21.31 9.93
N LYS A 170 -15.08 -22.56 9.93
CA LYS A 170 -14.70 -23.56 10.94
C LYS A 170 -13.44 -24.30 10.51
#